data_6f2f188b6e73fb666a4a47b2bdfef93d
#
_entry.id   6f2f188b6e73fb666a4a47b2bdfef93d
#
_cell.length_a   1.000
_cell.length_b   1.000
_cell.length_c   1.000
_cell.angle_alpha   90.00
_cell.angle_beta   90.00
_cell.angle_gamma   90.00
#
_symmetry.space_group_name_H-M   'P 1'
#
loop_
_entity.id
_entity.type
_entity.pdbx_description
1 polymer ?
#
loop_
_entity_poly.entity_id
_entity_poly.type
_entity_poly.pdbx_seq_one_letter_code
_entity_poly.pdbx_strand_id
1 'polypeptide(L)'
;LLYIGKKVPEVSGEDHSHDYLELTYILSGQARYYIEGKEYLLQPGDLLVGNPGLVHRFELREGEKTPIEVYIGLSNFHFQDMPPQSLILPDGAPVLRCKAELKQDLNQLVQTMISETKIQQSGQYFMIKAYMVQMLVLLLRQIYGEEKQENHGFVFESRSKGYVVKRIIAYMNENYASHISLDQ
;
A
#
# COMPACT_ATOMS: atom_id res chain seq x y z
N LEU A 1 0.27 -7.80 -5.14
CA LEU A 1 -0.95 -7.72 -4.33
C LEU A 1 -1.04 -8.95 -3.45
N LEU A 2 -1.21 -8.78 -2.15
CA LEU A 2 -1.47 -9.85 -1.19
C LEU A 2 -2.97 -10.09 -1.05
N TYR A 3 -3.69 -9.03 -0.71
CA TYR A 3 -5.14 -9.07 -0.54
C TYR A 3 -5.78 -7.71 -0.82
N ILE A 4 -7.08 -7.73 -1.01
CA ILE A 4 -7.98 -6.58 -0.94
C ILE A 4 -9.26 -7.02 -0.25
N GLY A 5 -9.76 -6.21 0.66
CA GLY A 5 -11.00 -6.49 1.40
C GLY A 5 -11.72 -5.22 1.81
N LYS A 6 -13.04 -5.34 1.93
CA LYS A 6 -13.92 -4.31 2.51
C LYS A 6 -14.33 -4.75 3.90
N LYS A 7 -14.22 -3.86 4.89
CA LYS A 7 -14.55 -4.11 6.28
C LYS A 7 -15.44 -3.01 6.86
N VAL A 8 -16.28 -3.40 7.75
CA VAL A 8 -17.02 -2.55 8.69
C VAL A 8 -16.58 -3.01 10.07
N PRO A 9 -15.60 -2.31 10.73
CA PRO A 9 -15.09 -2.78 12.01
C PRO A 9 -16.16 -2.67 13.09
N GLU A 10 -16.40 -3.74 13.83
CA GLU A 10 -17.42 -3.81 14.89
C GLU A 10 -16.82 -3.58 16.28
N VAL A 11 -15.51 -3.73 16.41
CA VAL A 11 -14.75 -3.57 17.66
C VAL A 11 -13.42 -2.87 17.38
N SER A 12 -12.86 -2.29 18.43
CA SER A 12 -11.48 -1.76 18.37
C SER A 12 -10.47 -2.90 18.11
N GLY A 13 -9.42 -2.59 17.38
CA GLY A 13 -8.28 -3.49 17.16
C GLY A 13 -7.23 -3.38 18.25
N GLU A 14 -6.30 -4.33 18.28
CA GLU A 14 -5.08 -4.26 19.07
C GLU A 14 -3.95 -3.64 18.28
N ASP A 15 -2.90 -3.15 18.97
CA ASP A 15 -1.68 -2.66 18.34
C ASP A 15 -1.03 -3.79 17.54
N HIS A 16 -0.80 -3.55 16.25
CA HIS A 16 -0.16 -4.51 15.35
C HIS A 16 0.63 -3.78 14.25
N SER A 17 1.47 -4.52 13.57
CA SER A 17 2.21 -4.06 12.40
C SER A 17 2.32 -5.19 11.37
N HIS A 18 2.67 -4.85 10.15
CA HIS A 18 2.87 -5.78 9.04
C HIS A 18 4.29 -5.68 8.51
N ASP A 19 4.77 -6.71 7.80
CA ASP A 19 6.03 -6.73 7.06
C ASP A 19 5.88 -6.34 5.58
N TYR A 20 4.69 -5.80 5.23
CA TYR A 20 4.30 -5.33 3.90
C TYR A 20 3.60 -3.98 3.99
N LEU A 21 3.42 -3.29 2.84
CA LEU A 21 2.59 -2.09 2.78
C LEU A 21 1.12 -2.44 2.90
N GLU A 22 0.43 -1.84 3.86
CA GLU A 22 -1.03 -1.82 3.90
C GLU A 22 -1.56 -0.43 3.60
N LEU A 23 -2.50 -0.34 2.66
CA LEU A 23 -3.26 0.87 2.38
C LEU A 23 -4.68 0.69 2.90
N THR A 24 -5.12 1.59 3.81
CA THR A 24 -6.51 1.61 4.30
C THR A 24 -7.22 2.85 3.80
N TYR A 25 -8.18 2.66 2.89
CA TYR A 25 -8.98 3.73 2.30
C TYR A 25 -10.33 3.86 2.99
N ILE A 26 -10.71 5.07 3.40
CA ILE A 26 -11.99 5.33 4.07
C ILE A 26 -13.05 5.63 3.01
N LEU A 27 -14.00 4.70 2.84
CA LEU A 27 -15.13 4.88 1.91
C LEU A 27 -16.22 5.79 2.48
N SER A 28 -16.55 5.60 3.76
CA SER A 28 -17.60 6.38 4.45
C SER A 28 -17.40 6.35 5.95
N GLY A 29 -18.07 7.25 6.67
CA GLY A 29 -17.92 7.40 8.11
C GLY A 29 -16.59 8.08 8.47
N GLN A 30 -16.21 8.00 9.73
CA GLN A 30 -14.94 8.48 10.25
C GLN A 30 -14.21 7.32 10.90
N ALA A 31 -12.91 7.19 10.62
CA ALA A 31 -12.08 6.15 11.23
C ALA A 31 -11.05 6.78 12.16
N ARG A 32 -10.98 6.28 13.38
CA ARG A 32 -9.99 6.69 14.37
C ARG A 32 -8.90 5.64 14.43
N TYR A 33 -7.67 6.11 14.22
CA TYR A 33 -6.48 5.26 14.31
C TYR A 33 -5.49 5.80 15.34
N TYR A 34 -4.91 4.93 16.12
CA TYR A 34 -3.68 5.21 16.84
C TYR A 34 -2.52 4.63 16.04
N ILE A 35 -1.54 5.47 15.74
CA ILE A 35 -0.38 5.14 14.92
C ILE A 35 0.85 5.60 15.70
N GLU A 36 1.67 4.65 16.13
CA GLU A 36 2.82 4.93 17.02
C GLU A 36 2.44 5.78 18.25
N GLY A 37 1.29 5.46 18.86
CA GLY A 37 0.77 6.14 20.03
C GLY A 37 0.09 7.50 19.78
N LYS A 38 0.06 7.99 18.53
CA LYS A 38 -0.59 9.25 18.17
C LYS A 38 -1.95 9.02 17.51
N GLU A 39 -2.95 9.79 17.91
CA GLU A 39 -4.30 9.72 17.35
C GLU A 39 -4.40 10.42 15.99
N TYR A 40 -5.05 9.73 15.04
CA TYR A 40 -5.42 10.25 13.72
C TYR A 40 -6.90 9.99 13.45
N LEU A 41 -7.63 11.06 13.11
CA LEU A 41 -9.02 10.95 12.65
C LEU A 41 -9.05 11.07 11.13
N LEU A 42 -9.46 9.98 10.47
CA LEU A 42 -9.56 9.88 9.03
C LEU A 42 -11.00 10.14 8.58
N GLN A 43 -11.12 10.87 7.47
CA GLN A 43 -12.39 11.23 6.83
C GLN A 43 -12.60 10.39 5.55
N PRO A 44 -13.81 10.31 5.00
CA PRO A 44 -14.03 9.67 3.70
C PRO A 44 -13.10 10.24 2.62
N GLY A 45 -12.42 9.36 1.92
CA GLY A 45 -11.43 9.68 0.90
C GLY A 45 -10.01 9.88 1.42
N ASP A 46 -9.76 9.77 2.72
CA ASP A 46 -8.41 9.71 3.26
C ASP A 46 -7.83 8.30 3.12
N LEU A 47 -6.52 8.24 3.06
CA LEU A 47 -5.77 7.00 2.94
C LEU A 47 -4.74 6.89 4.07
N LEU A 48 -4.83 5.85 4.89
CA LEU A 48 -3.75 5.44 5.78
C LEU A 48 -2.72 4.65 4.99
N VAL A 49 -1.45 4.99 5.18
CA VAL A 49 -0.29 4.34 4.58
C VAL A 49 0.47 3.60 5.67
N GLY A 50 0.13 2.34 5.87
CA GLY A 50 0.78 1.43 6.82
C GLY A 50 2.03 0.82 6.22
N ASN A 51 3.16 1.55 6.26
CA ASN A 51 4.45 1.02 5.83
C ASN A 51 4.91 -0.16 6.71
N PRO A 52 5.81 -1.03 6.22
CA PRO A 52 6.34 -2.14 7.01
C PRO A 52 6.86 -1.71 8.37
N GLY A 53 6.40 -2.40 9.43
CA GLY A 53 6.78 -2.12 10.82
C GLY A 53 6.00 -0.99 11.51
N LEU A 54 5.15 -0.24 10.80
CA LEU A 54 4.35 0.83 11.41
C LEU A 54 3.30 0.25 12.36
N VAL A 55 3.45 0.50 13.66
CA VAL A 55 2.50 0.04 14.68
C VAL A 55 1.25 0.90 14.64
N HIS A 56 0.10 0.26 14.46
CA HIS A 56 -1.18 0.94 14.40
C HIS A 56 -2.32 0.08 14.94
N ARG A 57 -3.44 0.76 15.32
CA ARG A 57 -4.72 0.12 15.64
C ARG A 57 -5.87 1.03 15.26
N PHE A 58 -7.00 0.43 14.92
CA PHE A 58 -8.29 1.10 14.82
C PHE A 58 -8.93 1.19 16.21
N GLU A 59 -9.60 2.31 16.51
CA GLU A 59 -10.36 2.50 17.73
C GLU A 59 -11.81 2.92 17.41
N LEU A 60 -12.76 2.18 17.95
CA LEU A 60 -14.18 2.50 17.90
C LEU A 60 -14.63 3.00 19.28
N ARG A 61 -15.17 4.21 19.34
CA ARG A 61 -15.74 4.77 20.58
C ARG A 61 -17.25 4.61 20.58
N GLU A 62 -17.80 4.49 21.76
CA GLU A 62 -19.25 4.40 21.95
C GLU A 62 -19.97 5.61 21.34
N GLY A 63 -21.04 5.37 20.57
CA GLY A 63 -21.79 6.40 19.86
C GLY A 63 -21.20 6.88 18.54
N GLU A 64 -19.98 6.47 18.16
CA GLU A 64 -19.41 6.76 16.84
C GLU A 64 -20.02 5.84 15.77
N LYS A 65 -20.25 6.41 14.58
CA LYS A 65 -20.64 5.60 13.42
C LYS A 65 -19.46 4.80 12.92
N THR A 66 -19.66 3.51 12.78
CA THR A 66 -18.65 2.61 12.20
C THR A 66 -18.31 3.01 10.78
N PRO A 67 -17.01 3.17 10.44
CA PRO A 67 -16.59 3.48 9.09
C PRO A 67 -16.77 2.27 8.16
N ILE A 68 -16.77 2.55 6.87
CA ILE A 68 -16.55 1.54 5.84
C ILE A 68 -15.15 1.75 5.29
N GLU A 69 -14.32 0.74 5.41
CA GLU A 69 -12.91 0.77 5.06
C GLU A 69 -12.58 -0.28 4.01
N VAL A 70 -11.59 0.01 3.17
CA VAL A 70 -11.01 -0.95 2.24
C VAL A 70 -9.52 -1.10 2.53
N TYR A 71 -9.12 -2.32 2.82
CA TYR A 71 -7.75 -2.71 3.09
C TYR A 71 -7.11 -3.32 1.86
N ILE A 72 -5.88 -2.95 1.58
CA ILE A 72 -5.13 -3.41 0.42
C ILE A 72 -3.71 -3.72 0.87
N GLY A 73 -3.35 -5.00 0.90
CA GLY A 73 -2.01 -5.47 1.23
C GLY A 73 -1.13 -5.63 -0.01
N LEU A 74 0.06 -5.06 0.02
CA LEU A 74 1.00 -5.02 -1.09
C LEU A 74 2.40 -5.47 -0.66
N SER A 75 3.00 -6.38 -1.44
CA SER A 75 4.38 -6.80 -1.25
C SER A 75 5.11 -6.95 -2.58
N ASN A 76 6.43 -7.14 -2.52
CA ASN A 76 7.28 -7.39 -3.68
C ASN A 76 7.22 -6.27 -4.74
N PHE A 77 7.29 -5.03 -4.29
CA PHE A 77 7.46 -3.85 -5.14
C PHE A 77 8.53 -2.93 -4.53
N HIS A 78 9.04 -2.02 -5.34
CA HIS A 78 9.99 -1.01 -4.93
C HIS A 78 9.78 0.24 -5.77
N PHE A 79 9.55 1.37 -5.12
CA PHE A 79 9.61 2.67 -5.78
C PHE A 79 11.02 3.22 -5.69
N GLN A 80 11.49 3.84 -6.77
CA GLN A 80 12.78 4.50 -6.78
C GLN A 80 12.85 5.52 -5.63
N ASP A 81 14.01 5.57 -4.96
CA ASP A 81 14.29 6.48 -3.84
C ASP A 81 13.42 6.27 -2.58
N MET A 82 12.71 5.15 -2.49
CA MET A 82 11.97 4.74 -1.29
C MET A 82 12.51 3.42 -0.72
N PRO A 83 12.32 3.14 0.57
CA PRO A 83 12.60 1.82 1.12
C PRO A 83 11.76 0.74 0.41
N PRO A 84 12.26 -0.52 0.33
CA PRO A 84 11.48 -1.62 -0.23
C PRO A 84 10.08 -1.73 0.39
N GLN A 85 9.08 -1.96 -0.45
CA GLN A 85 7.68 -2.17 -0.02
C GLN A 85 7.07 -0.99 0.75
N SER A 86 7.59 0.22 0.56
CA SER A 86 7.12 1.42 1.27
C SER A 86 6.61 2.48 0.32
N LEU A 87 5.69 3.30 0.82
CA LEU A 87 5.20 4.53 0.20
C LEU A 87 5.38 5.67 1.21
N ILE A 88 6.38 6.51 1.00
CA ILE A 88 6.70 7.61 1.92
C ILE A 88 5.98 8.87 1.48
N LEU A 89 5.22 9.49 2.39
CA LEU A 89 4.59 10.78 2.16
C LEU A 89 5.59 11.91 2.43
N PRO A 90 5.51 13.04 1.71
CA PRO A 90 6.51 14.13 1.81
C PRO A 90 6.66 14.73 3.21
N ASP A 91 5.59 14.76 3.97
CA ASP A 91 5.57 15.26 5.35
C ASP A 91 5.92 14.19 6.40
N GLY A 92 6.20 12.97 5.96
CA GLY A 92 6.42 11.81 6.82
C GLY A 92 5.20 11.35 7.61
N ALA A 93 4.02 11.96 7.38
CA ALA A 93 2.78 11.54 8.03
C ALA A 93 2.28 10.19 7.49
N PRO A 94 1.63 9.35 8.30
CA PRO A 94 1.11 8.07 7.82
C PRO A 94 -0.26 8.20 7.13
N VAL A 95 -0.83 9.40 7.04
CA VAL A 95 -2.17 9.64 6.49
C VAL A 95 -2.10 10.62 5.33
N LEU A 96 -2.50 10.17 4.14
CA LEU A 96 -2.64 11.03 2.96
C LEU A 96 -4.04 11.64 2.92
N ARG A 97 -4.09 12.98 2.95
CA ARG A 97 -5.32 13.76 2.70
C ARG A 97 -5.47 13.95 1.19
N CYS A 98 -6.30 13.14 0.57
CA CYS A 98 -6.47 13.18 -0.87
C CYS A 98 -7.20 14.46 -1.32
N LYS A 99 -6.74 15.09 -2.43
CA LYS A 99 -7.46 16.17 -3.10
C LYS A 99 -8.78 15.67 -3.69
N ALA A 100 -9.74 16.57 -3.94
CA ALA A 100 -11.09 16.19 -4.37
C ALA A 100 -11.13 15.30 -5.62
N GLU A 101 -10.32 15.62 -6.63
CA GLU A 101 -10.19 14.84 -7.86
C GLU A 101 -9.67 13.45 -7.59
N LEU A 102 -8.58 13.34 -6.82
CA LEU A 102 -8.02 12.04 -6.47
C LEU A 102 -9.00 11.22 -5.60
N LYS A 103 -9.76 11.85 -4.70
CA LYS A 103 -10.80 11.16 -3.92
C LYS A 103 -11.82 10.48 -4.82
N GLN A 104 -12.26 11.15 -5.88
CA GLN A 104 -13.22 10.60 -6.84
C GLN A 104 -12.63 9.41 -7.58
N ASP A 105 -11.41 9.54 -8.10
CA ASP A 105 -10.72 8.47 -8.83
C ASP A 105 -10.46 7.25 -7.94
N LEU A 106 -9.94 7.47 -6.73
CA LEU A 106 -9.68 6.38 -5.77
C LEU A 106 -10.97 5.68 -5.36
N ASN A 107 -12.05 6.43 -5.10
CA ASN A 107 -13.33 5.86 -4.74
C ASN A 107 -13.85 4.93 -5.85
N GLN A 108 -13.77 5.36 -7.12
CA GLN A 108 -14.16 4.55 -8.25
C GLN A 108 -13.29 3.29 -8.38
N LEU A 109 -11.96 3.44 -8.31
CA LEU A 109 -11.02 2.31 -8.41
C LEU A 109 -11.23 1.28 -7.30
N VAL A 110 -11.35 1.74 -6.06
CA VAL A 110 -11.55 0.87 -4.90
C VAL A 110 -12.87 0.11 -5.02
N GLN A 111 -13.96 0.76 -5.42
CA GLN A 111 -15.24 0.09 -5.64
C GLN A 111 -15.16 -0.92 -6.79
N THR A 112 -14.47 -0.59 -7.88
CA THR A 112 -14.26 -1.49 -9.00
C THR A 112 -13.45 -2.71 -8.58
N MET A 113 -12.35 -2.52 -7.82
CA MET A 113 -11.57 -3.64 -7.29
C MET A 113 -12.39 -4.55 -6.38
N ILE A 114 -13.20 -3.97 -5.46
CA ILE A 114 -14.09 -4.77 -4.59
C ILE A 114 -15.16 -5.51 -5.40
N SER A 115 -15.67 -4.91 -6.45
CA SER A 115 -16.63 -5.58 -7.33
C SER A 115 -15.98 -6.74 -8.08
N GLU A 116 -14.76 -6.53 -8.57
CA GLU A 116 -13.97 -7.56 -9.26
C GLU A 116 -13.67 -8.77 -8.36
N THR A 117 -13.45 -8.58 -7.04
CA THR A 117 -13.24 -9.72 -6.12
C THR A 117 -14.43 -10.68 -6.05
N LYS A 118 -15.62 -10.24 -6.45
CA LYS A 118 -16.85 -11.05 -6.46
C LYS A 118 -17.06 -11.79 -7.78
N ILE A 119 -16.32 -11.41 -8.83
CA ILE A 119 -16.43 -11.98 -10.17
C ILE A 119 -15.47 -13.18 -10.25
N GLN A 120 -16.02 -14.39 -10.21
CA GLN A 120 -15.23 -15.62 -10.32
C GLN A 120 -14.93 -15.97 -11.79
N GLN A 121 -14.19 -15.10 -12.50
CA GLN A 121 -13.84 -15.28 -13.90
C GLN A 121 -12.32 -15.33 -14.11
N SER A 122 -11.92 -15.94 -15.22
CA SER A 122 -10.50 -15.95 -15.63
C SER A 122 -9.99 -14.51 -15.80
N GLY A 123 -8.79 -14.25 -15.27
CA GLY A 123 -8.17 -12.93 -15.36
C GLY A 123 -8.50 -11.97 -14.22
N GLN A 124 -9.41 -12.30 -13.29
CA GLN A 124 -9.77 -11.50 -12.13
C GLN A 124 -8.53 -10.92 -11.40
N TYR A 125 -7.55 -11.77 -11.11
CA TYR A 125 -6.32 -11.35 -10.44
C TYR A 125 -5.55 -10.27 -11.22
N PHE A 126 -5.48 -10.38 -12.54
CA PHE A 126 -4.80 -9.41 -13.39
C PHE A 126 -5.58 -8.09 -13.48
N MET A 127 -6.91 -8.15 -13.50
CA MET A 127 -7.76 -6.96 -13.46
C MET A 127 -7.56 -6.18 -12.16
N ILE A 128 -7.63 -6.84 -11.01
CA ILE A 128 -7.38 -6.20 -9.71
C ILE A 128 -5.98 -5.61 -9.64
N LYS A 129 -4.95 -6.32 -10.15
CA LYS A 129 -3.59 -5.77 -10.23
C LYS A 129 -3.48 -4.54 -11.12
N ALA A 130 -4.18 -4.50 -12.26
CA ALA A 130 -4.18 -3.34 -13.15
C ALA A 130 -4.80 -2.11 -12.47
N TYR A 131 -5.93 -2.25 -11.80
CA TYR A 131 -6.55 -1.18 -11.01
C TYR A 131 -5.65 -0.74 -9.85
N MET A 132 -4.97 -1.68 -9.21
CA MET A 132 -4.00 -1.40 -8.17
C MET A 132 -2.83 -0.55 -8.69
N VAL A 133 -2.25 -0.91 -9.83
CA VAL A 133 -1.17 -0.14 -10.46
C VAL A 133 -1.66 1.27 -10.79
N GLN A 134 -2.87 1.40 -11.35
CA GLN A 134 -3.48 2.70 -11.61
C GLN A 134 -3.61 3.53 -10.32
N MET A 135 -4.11 2.94 -9.24
CA MET A 135 -4.22 3.58 -7.93
C MET A 135 -2.86 4.10 -7.45
N LEU A 136 -1.82 3.26 -7.48
CA LEU A 136 -0.47 3.65 -7.06
C LEU A 136 0.09 4.81 -7.89
N VAL A 137 -0.12 4.79 -9.20
CA VAL A 137 0.32 5.90 -10.08
C VAL A 137 -0.40 7.20 -9.72
N LEU A 138 -1.70 7.18 -9.44
CA LEU A 138 -2.45 8.37 -9.03
C LEU A 138 -1.98 8.90 -7.67
N LEU A 139 -1.70 8.01 -6.71
CA LEU A 139 -1.13 8.39 -5.42
C LEU A 139 0.23 9.07 -5.58
N LEU A 140 1.11 8.49 -6.38
CA LEU A 140 2.44 9.05 -6.64
C LEU A 140 2.36 10.41 -7.33
N ARG A 141 1.42 10.61 -8.26
CA ARG A 141 1.19 11.91 -8.89
C ARG A 141 0.74 12.98 -7.89
N GLN A 142 -0.10 12.64 -6.90
CA GLN A 142 -0.44 13.57 -5.84
C GLN A 142 0.74 13.86 -4.90
N ILE A 143 1.53 12.84 -4.56
CA ILE A 143 2.66 12.95 -3.64
C ILE A 143 3.77 13.82 -4.21
N TYR A 144 4.15 13.60 -5.47
CA TYR A 144 5.27 14.31 -6.11
C TYR A 144 4.84 15.57 -6.89
N GLY A 145 3.53 15.79 -7.09
CA GLY A 145 3.01 16.90 -7.88
C GLY A 145 3.33 16.78 -9.37
N GLU A 146 3.08 17.89 -10.10
CA GLU A 146 3.42 18.04 -11.51
C GLU A 146 4.87 18.53 -11.73
N GLU A 147 5.71 18.52 -10.71
CA GLU A 147 7.10 18.89 -10.87
C GLU A 147 7.72 18.03 -11.95
N LYS A 148 8.21 18.72 -12.98
CA LYS A 148 8.76 18.21 -14.23
C LYS A 148 9.36 16.82 -14.05
N GLN A 149 8.71 15.83 -14.65
CA GLN A 149 9.24 14.51 -14.86
C GLN A 149 10.50 14.59 -15.73
N GLU A 150 11.60 14.95 -15.15
CA GLU A 150 12.87 14.43 -15.64
C GLU A 150 12.82 12.94 -15.26
N ASN A 151 12.27 12.14 -16.17
CA ASN A 151 12.37 10.68 -16.25
C ASN A 151 12.75 9.92 -14.97
N HIS A 152 12.10 10.19 -13.85
CA HIS A 152 12.11 9.30 -12.71
C HIS A 152 11.21 8.11 -13.07
N GLY A 153 11.80 7.15 -13.80
CA GLY A 153 11.12 5.93 -14.17
C GLY A 153 10.68 5.21 -12.89
N PHE A 154 9.38 5.15 -12.64
CA PHE A 154 8.85 4.25 -11.64
C PHE A 154 9.13 2.83 -12.10
N VAL A 155 10.22 2.27 -11.62
CA VAL A 155 10.55 0.88 -11.88
C VAL A 155 9.73 0.05 -10.89
N PHE A 156 8.62 -0.50 -11.35
CA PHE A 156 8.00 -1.62 -10.65
C PHE A 156 8.93 -2.82 -10.78
N GLU A 157 9.91 -2.89 -9.91
CA GLU A 157 10.73 -4.09 -9.79
C GLU A 157 9.87 -5.19 -9.19
N SER A 158 9.16 -5.93 -10.04
CA SER A 158 8.70 -7.23 -9.60
C SER A 158 9.95 -8.02 -9.22
N ARG A 159 9.95 -8.69 -8.08
CA ARG A 159 10.91 -9.76 -7.79
C ARG A 159 10.64 -10.92 -8.78
N SER A 160 10.87 -10.65 -10.07
CA SER A 160 10.88 -11.67 -11.09
C SER A 160 12.02 -12.63 -10.78
N LYS A 161 11.92 -13.86 -11.23
CA LYS A 161 13.04 -14.83 -11.17
C LYS A 161 14.35 -14.20 -11.69
N GLY A 162 14.28 -13.24 -12.63
CA GLY A 162 15.42 -12.47 -13.13
C GLY A 162 16.10 -11.57 -12.11
N TYR A 163 15.36 -11.00 -11.15
CA TYR A 163 15.98 -10.20 -10.07
C TYR A 163 16.75 -11.10 -9.09
N VAL A 164 16.15 -12.23 -8.72
CA VAL A 164 16.84 -13.22 -7.84
C VAL A 164 18.10 -13.72 -8.52
N VAL A 165 18.02 -14.07 -9.81
CA VAL A 165 19.18 -14.51 -10.59
C VAL A 165 20.26 -13.42 -10.68
N LYS A 166 19.91 -12.16 -10.96
CA LYS A 166 20.86 -11.05 -10.96
C LYS A 166 21.56 -10.87 -9.62
N ARG A 167 20.83 -10.96 -8.50
CA ARG A 167 21.43 -10.89 -7.15
C ARG A 167 22.37 -12.05 -6.87
N ILE A 168 21.98 -13.26 -7.27
CA ILE A 168 22.84 -14.44 -7.15
C ILE A 168 24.13 -14.24 -7.97
N ILE A 169 24.02 -13.79 -9.21
CA ILE A 169 25.19 -13.52 -10.08
C ILE A 169 26.07 -12.42 -9.47
N ALA A 170 25.49 -11.33 -8.98
CA ALA A 170 26.24 -10.26 -8.31
C ALA A 170 26.98 -10.80 -7.08
N TYR A 171 26.28 -11.53 -6.20
CA TYR A 171 26.88 -12.16 -5.02
C TYR A 171 28.02 -13.12 -5.40
N MET A 172 27.81 -13.96 -6.41
CA MET A 172 28.86 -14.87 -6.92
C MET A 172 30.07 -14.11 -7.45
N ASN A 173 29.85 -13.03 -8.19
CA ASN A 173 30.95 -12.20 -8.72
C ASN A 173 31.75 -11.48 -7.62
N GLU A 174 31.09 -11.06 -6.55
CA GLU A 174 31.73 -10.42 -5.40
C GLU A 174 32.49 -11.43 -4.50
N ASN A 175 32.05 -12.68 -4.49
CA ASN A 175 32.54 -13.71 -3.58
C ASN A 175 33.19 -14.90 -4.30
N TYR A 176 33.49 -14.82 -5.59
CA TYR A 176 33.98 -15.96 -6.38
C TYR A 176 35.31 -16.57 -5.86
N ALA A 177 36.09 -15.78 -5.12
CA ALA A 177 37.35 -16.23 -4.51
C ALA A 177 37.14 -16.88 -3.12
N SER A 178 35.91 -16.89 -2.61
CA SER A 178 35.53 -17.44 -1.31
C SER A 178 34.78 -18.79 -1.48
N HIS A 179 34.80 -19.61 -0.44
CA HIS A 179 33.96 -20.81 -0.43
C HIS A 179 32.49 -20.40 -0.22
N ILE A 180 31.66 -20.56 -1.26
CA ILE A 180 30.22 -20.24 -1.22
C ILE A 180 29.46 -21.53 -0.92
N SER A 181 28.64 -21.58 0.12
CA SER A 181 27.75 -22.67 0.45
C SER A 181 26.27 -22.26 0.27
N LEU A 182 25.35 -23.24 0.16
CA LEU A 182 23.91 -22.98 0.05
C LEU A 182 23.27 -22.54 1.37
N ASP A 183 24.01 -22.59 2.48
CA ASP A 183 23.53 -22.23 3.82
C ASP A 183 23.87 -20.77 4.19
N GLN A 184 24.33 -19.97 3.24
CA GLN A 184 24.55 -18.55 3.30
C GLN A 184 23.55 -17.83 2.40
#